data_ac3d4916c86c13ab44f2e2b0737fa32a
#
_entry.id   ac3d4916c86c13ab44f2e2b0737fa32a
#
_cell.length_a   1.000
_cell.length_b   1.000
_cell.length_c   1.000
_cell.angle_alpha   90.00
_cell.angle_beta   90.00
_cell.angle_gamma   90.00
#
_symmetry.space_group_name_H-M   'P 1'
#
loop_
_entity.id
_entity.type
_entity.pdbx_description
1 polymer ?
#
loop_
_entity_poly.entity_id
_entity_poly.type
_entity_poly.pdbx_seq_one_letter_code
_entity_poly.pdbx_strand_id
1 'polypeptide(L)'
;RLNIACGIAHKPKLIFLDEPTVAVDPQSRNRILEGILELNRQGATIIYTSHYMEEVEQICTRIAIMDKGKNLATGTTDELKQMIKKKEIISIEILDISDEDILALKELKNVYDVTYENHKLTILCSNGKHNLIHILDYLQTKNLSFGRVYSELPTLNDVFLEMTGKELRD
;
A
#
# COMPACT_ATOMS: atom_id res chain seq x y z
N ARG A 1 -11.28 23.12 9.08
CA ARG A 1 -11.53 22.63 10.48
C ARG A 1 -12.89 23.08 11.03
N LEU A 2 -13.24 24.38 10.93
CA LEU A 2 -14.54 24.87 11.43
C LEU A 2 -15.72 24.17 10.76
N ASN A 3 -15.66 23.98 9.43
CA ASN A 3 -16.72 23.32 8.67
C ASN A 3 -16.96 21.87 9.15
N ILE A 4 -15.88 21.12 9.43
CA ILE A 4 -16.01 19.77 9.98
C ILE A 4 -16.67 19.82 11.35
N ALA A 5 -16.21 20.71 12.24
CA ALA A 5 -16.80 20.85 13.57
C ALA A 5 -18.30 21.19 13.53
N CYS A 6 -18.72 22.09 12.65
CA CYS A 6 -20.13 22.44 12.44
C CYS A 6 -20.93 21.23 11.92
N GLY A 7 -20.37 20.48 10.97
CA GLY A 7 -21.03 19.31 10.37
C GLY A 7 -21.26 18.16 11.35
N ILE A 8 -20.41 18.01 12.37
CA ILE A 8 -20.49 16.90 13.34
C ILE A 8 -21.16 17.30 14.69
N ALA A 9 -21.41 18.60 14.91
CA ALA A 9 -21.92 19.12 16.18
C ALA A 9 -23.22 18.47 16.66
N HIS A 10 -24.09 18.06 15.73
CA HIS A 10 -25.37 17.40 16.02
C HIS A 10 -25.28 15.86 16.08
N LYS A 11 -24.06 15.30 16.11
CA LYS A 11 -23.78 13.85 16.20
C LYS A 11 -24.52 13.01 15.14
N PRO A 12 -24.31 13.29 13.84
CA PRO A 12 -25.00 12.58 12.77
C PRO A 12 -24.57 11.11 12.70
N LYS A 13 -25.46 10.24 12.26
CA LYS A 13 -25.17 8.82 12.03
C LYS A 13 -24.46 8.57 10.70
N LEU A 14 -24.58 9.49 9.74
CA LEU A 14 -23.96 9.45 8.41
C LEU A 14 -23.28 10.78 8.14
N ILE A 15 -22.02 10.71 7.77
CA ILE A 15 -21.16 11.88 7.52
C ILE A 15 -20.53 11.74 6.12
N PHE A 16 -20.63 12.79 5.31
CA PHE A 16 -19.93 12.91 4.05
C PHE A 16 -18.78 13.90 4.22
N LEU A 17 -17.58 13.47 3.92
CA LEU A 17 -16.36 14.27 3.95
C LEU A 17 -15.74 14.27 2.56
N ASP A 18 -15.87 15.40 1.88
CA ASP A 18 -15.34 15.57 0.53
C ASP A 18 -14.02 16.33 0.62
N GLU A 19 -12.90 15.63 0.34
CA GLU A 19 -11.52 16.13 0.36
C GLU A 19 -11.18 16.94 1.64
N PRO A 20 -11.47 16.45 2.86
CA PRO A 20 -11.44 17.28 4.07
C PRO A 20 -10.03 17.70 4.51
N THR A 21 -8.99 17.12 3.93
CA THR A 21 -7.57 17.32 4.27
C THR A 21 -6.80 18.13 3.23
N VAL A 22 -7.45 18.51 2.14
CA VAL A 22 -6.81 19.34 1.11
C VAL A 22 -6.34 20.67 1.69
N ALA A 23 -5.12 21.07 1.35
CA ALA A 23 -4.44 22.28 1.83
C ALA A 23 -4.29 22.36 3.37
N VAL A 24 -4.26 21.20 4.04
CA VAL A 24 -4.01 21.12 5.48
C VAL A 24 -2.58 20.63 5.73
N ASP A 25 -1.90 21.24 6.69
CA ASP A 25 -0.57 20.80 7.10
C ASP A 25 -0.56 19.37 7.66
N PRO A 26 0.56 18.61 7.55
CA PRO A 26 0.62 17.20 7.92
C PRO A 26 0.18 16.90 9.36
N GLN A 27 0.57 17.78 10.31
CA GLN A 27 0.20 17.57 11.72
C GLN A 27 -1.30 17.72 11.95
N SER A 28 -1.90 18.70 11.29
CA SER A 28 -3.34 18.95 11.35
C SER A 28 -4.15 17.88 10.61
N ARG A 29 -3.59 17.38 9.49
CA ARG A 29 -4.15 16.26 8.73
C ARG A 29 -4.29 15.03 9.62
N ASN A 30 -3.23 14.60 10.29
CA ASN A 30 -3.27 13.43 11.17
C ASN A 30 -4.34 13.57 12.27
N ARG A 31 -4.47 14.75 12.88
CA ARG A 31 -5.50 15.00 13.89
C ARG A 31 -6.94 14.91 13.33
N ILE A 32 -7.13 15.33 12.08
CA ILE A 32 -8.43 15.19 11.41
C ILE A 32 -8.74 13.71 11.19
N LEU A 33 -7.77 12.94 10.68
CA LEU A 33 -7.95 11.48 10.43
C LEU A 33 -8.23 10.73 11.73
N GLU A 34 -7.52 11.03 12.82
CA GLU A 34 -7.80 10.48 14.16
C GLU A 34 -9.23 10.80 14.63
N GLY A 35 -9.66 12.05 14.44
CA GLY A 35 -11.02 12.47 14.78
C GLY A 35 -12.08 11.73 13.95
N ILE A 36 -11.83 11.48 12.68
CA ILE A 36 -12.73 10.69 11.79
C ILE A 36 -12.84 9.26 12.29
N LEU A 37 -11.72 8.62 12.63
CA LEU A 37 -11.72 7.27 13.18
C LEU A 37 -12.48 7.19 14.51
N GLU A 38 -12.38 8.21 15.36
CA GLU A 38 -13.10 8.26 16.61
C GLU A 38 -14.63 8.39 16.39
N LEU A 39 -15.07 9.23 15.45
CA LEU A 39 -16.48 9.34 15.08
C LEU A 39 -17.02 7.99 14.55
N ASN A 40 -16.22 7.26 13.78
CA ASN A 40 -16.60 5.93 13.32
C ASN A 40 -16.72 4.93 14.48
N ARG A 41 -15.77 4.93 15.44
CA ARG A 41 -15.86 4.08 16.64
C ARG A 41 -17.12 4.40 17.49
N GLN A 42 -17.56 5.64 17.48
CA GLN A 42 -18.80 6.08 18.14
C GLN A 42 -20.06 5.69 17.37
N GLY A 43 -19.92 5.00 16.23
CA GLY A 43 -21.03 4.43 15.46
C GLY A 43 -21.49 5.26 14.26
N ALA A 44 -20.78 6.33 13.90
CA ALA A 44 -21.08 7.06 12.67
C ALA A 44 -20.57 6.28 11.43
N THR A 45 -21.38 6.23 10.39
CA THR A 45 -20.95 5.80 9.05
C THR A 45 -20.35 7.00 8.32
N ILE A 46 -19.16 6.82 7.75
CA ILE A 46 -18.43 7.92 7.11
C ILE A 46 -18.18 7.56 5.64
N ILE A 47 -18.59 8.46 4.75
CA ILE A 47 -18.20 8.45 3.33
C ILE A 47 -17.14 9.51 3.16
N TYR A 48 -15.94 9.05 2.80
CA TYR A 48 -14.73 9.85 2.71
C TYR A 48 -14.22 9.85 1.28
N THR A 49 -14.05 11.04 0.68
CA THR A 49 -13.40 11.15 -0.62
C THR A 49 -12.02 11.75 -0.45
N SER A 50 -11.05 11.24 -1.16
CA SER A 50 -9.68 11.78 -1.21
C SER A 50 -8.95 11.27 -2.45
N HIS A 51 -7.99 12.04 -2.93
CA HIS A 51 -6.99 11.60 -3.89
C HIS A 51 -5.67 11.20 -3.20
N TYR A 52 -5.56 11.37 -1.88
CA TYR A 52 -4.41 10.90 -1.08
C TYR A 52 -4.61 9.44 -0.70
N MET A 53 -4.01 8.52 -1.46
CA MET A 53 -4.20 7.07 -1.26
C MET A 53 -3.74 6.58 0.11
N GLU A 54 -2.73 7.22 0.69
CA GLU A 54 -2.22 6.90 2.03
C GLU A 54 -3.29 7.14 3.11
N GLU A 55 -4.06 8.23 3.02
CA GLU A 55 -5.16 8.51 3.94
C GLU A 55 -6.26 7.46 3.82
N VAL A 56 -6.61 7.12 2.57
CA VAL A 56 -7.62 6.10 2.28
C VAL A 56 -7.21 4.75 2.85
N GLU A 57 -5.94 4.35 2.68
CA GLU A 57 -5.40 3.11 3.27
C GLU A 57 -5.48 3.11 4.79
N GLN A 58 -5.25 4.27 5.41
CA GLN A 58 -5.19 4.40 6.86
C GLN A 58 -6.57 4.32 7.54
N ILE A 59 -7.60 4.92 6.93
CA ILE A 59 -8.88 5.11 7.62
C ILE A 59 -10.06 4.34 7.02
N CYS A 60 -10.01 3.94 5.75
CA CYS A 60 -11.13 3.33 5.06
C CYS A 60 -11.15 1.81 5.24
N THR A 61 -12.30 1.27 5.63
CA THR A 61 -12.54 -0.18 5.73
C THR A 61 -12.93 -0.78 4.38
N ARG A 62 -13.55 0.02 3.52
CA ARG A 62 -13.97 -0.36 2.17
C ARG A 62 -13.76 0.80 1.22
N ILE A 63 -13.29 0.54 0.02
CA ILE A 63 -12.84 1.53 -0.94
C ILE A 63 -13.54 1.29 -2.27
N ALA A 64 -13.99 2.36 -2.92
CA ALA A 64 -14.46 2.37 -4.29
C ALA A 64 -13.56 3.25 -5.13
N ILE A 65 -12.93 2.69 -6.18
CA ILE A 65 -12.11 3.42 -7.13
C ILE A 65 -13.00 3.88 -8.28
N MET A 66 -13.02 5.18 -8.53
CA MET A 66 -13.85 5.79 -9.56
C MET A 66 -13.01 6.56 -10.58
N ASP A 67 -13.28 6.41 -11.86
CA ASP A 67 -12.77 7.28 -12.93
C ASP A 67 -13.88 7.56 -13.94
N LYS A 68 -13.93 8.79 -14.43
CA LYS A 68 -14.92 9.28 -15.44
C LYS A 68 -16.37 8.93 -15.09
N GLY A 69 -16.74 9.04 -13.81
CA GLY A 69 -18.09 8.77 -13.33
C GLY A 69 -18.46 7.28 -13.26
N LYS A 70 -17.49 6.38 -13.45
CA LYS A 70 -17.70 4.93 -13.37
C LYS A 70 -16.96 4.35 -12.16
N ASN A 71 -17.60 3.42 -11.46
CA ASN A 71 -16.93 2.62 -10.45
C ASN A 71 -16.11 1.54 -11.16
N LEU A 72 -14.79 1.57 -10.99
CA LEU A 72 -13.85 0.62 -11.60
C LEU A 72 -13.66 -0.62 -10.75
N ALA A 73 -13.56 -0.44 -9.41
CA ALA A 73 -13.39 -1.53 -8.46
C ALA A 73 -13.91 -1.12 -7.08
N THR A 74 -14.32 -2.10 -6.29
CA THR A 74 -14.74 -1.90 -4.91
C THR A 74 -14.29 -3.08 -4.07
N GLY A 75 -13.65 -2.81 -2.92
CA GLY A 75 -13.16 -3.84 -2.02
C GLY A 75 -12.47 -3.26 -0.79
N THR A 76 -11.89 -4.12 0.02
CA THR A 76 -10.90 -3.74 1.04
C THR A 76 -9.58 -3.38 0.37
N THR A 77 -8.68 -2.74 1.12
CA THR A 77 -7.32 -2.43 0.63
C THR A 77 -6.62 -3.69 0.09
N ASP A 78 -6.68 -4.80 0.83
CA ASP A 78 -6.03 -6.05 0.44
C ASP A 78 -6.66 -6.66 -0.82
N GLU A 79 -8.00 -6.68 -0.92
CA GLU A 79 -8.69 -7.16 -2.11
C GLU A 79 -8.29 -6.37 -3.36
N LEU A 80 -8.25 -5.04 -3.25
CA LEU A 80 -7.87 -4.17 -4.37
C LEU A 80 -6.40 -4.37 -4.77
N LYS A 81 -5.48 -4.47 -3.82
CA LYS A 81 -4.06 -4.73 -4.09
C LYS A 81 -3.81 -6.09 -4.75
N GLN A 82 -4.69 -7.07 -4.53
CA GLN A 82 -4.61 -8.38 -5.19
C GLN A 82 -5.08 -8.37 -6.65
N MET A 83 -5.87 -7.36 -7.05
CA MET A 83 -6.40 -7.25 -8.42
C MET A 83 -5.34 -6.85 -9.45
N ILE A 84 -4.24 -6.23 -9.01
CA ILE A 84 -3.22 -5.70 -9.91
C ILE A 84 -2.07 -6.68 -10.15
N LYS A 85 -1.39 -6.49 -11.27
CA LYS A 85 -0.24 -7.32 -11.69
C LYS A 85 1.05 -6.97 -10.96
N LYS A 86 1.11 -5.77 -10.34
CA LYS A 86 2.30 -5.36 -9.58
C LYS A 86 2.55 -6.34 -8.45
N LYS A 87 3.79 -6.77 -8.33
CA LYS A 87 4.24 -7.81 -7.42
C LYS A 87 4.98 -7.19 -6.25
N GLU A 88 5.12 -7.94 -5.16
CA GLU A 88 6.04 -7.58 -4.09
C GLU A 88 7.46 -7.51 -4.61
N ILE A 89 8.18 -6.44 -4.30
CA ILE A 89 9.58 -6.25 -4.65
C ILE A 89 10.40 -6.33 -3.37
N ILE A 90 11.29 -7.33 -3.29
CA ILE A 90 12.23 -7.47 -2.19
C ILE A 90 13.61 -7.09 -2.69
N SER A 91 14.20 -6.07 -2.08
CA SER A 91 15.54 -5.56 -2.41
C SER A 91 16.48 -5.82 -1.25
N ILE A 92 17.61 -6.47 -1.52
CA ILE A 92 18.60 -6.86 -0.53
C ILE A 92 19.98 -6.37 -0.97
N GLU A 93 20.65 -5.63 -0.10
CA GLU A 93 22.06 -5.28 -0.31
C GLU A 93 22.93 -6.50 0.00
N ILE A 94 23.64 -7.01 -1.00
CA ILE A 94 24.54 -8.15 -0.88
C ILE A 94 25.80 -7.87 -1.70
N LEU A 95 26.98 -8.07 -1.11
CA LEU A 95 28.24 -7.74 -1.75
C LEU A 95 28.57 -8.66 -2.91
N ASP A 96 28.29 -9.94 -2.72
CA ASP A 96 28.57 -10.97 -3.72
C ASP A 96 27.55 -12.11 -3.60
N ILE A 97 27.11 -12.63 -4.74
CA ILE A 97 26.20 -13.77 -4.85
C ILE A 97 26.51 -14.53 -6.13
N SER A 98 26.55 -15.85 -6.05
CA SER A 98 26.84 -16.68 -7.21
C SER A 98 25.65 -16.77 -8.17
N ASP A 99 25.92 -17.03 -9.46
CA ASP A 99 24.86 -17.29 -10.45
C ASP A 99 24.02 -18.51 -10.07
N GLU A 100 24.63 -19.51 -9.40
CA GLU A 100 23.91 -20.69 -8.90
C GLU A 100 22.90 -20.32 -7.82
N ASP A 101 23.25 -19.42 -6.89
CA ASP A 101 22.34 -18.95 -5.85
C ASP A 101 21.21 -18.07 -6.43
N ILE A 102 21.50 -17.25 -7.45
CA ILE A 102 20.49 -16.49 -8.17
C ILE A 102 19.48 -17.42 -8.84
N LEU A 103 19.94 -18.49 -9.49
CA LEU A 103 19.07 -19.49 -10.11
C LEU A 103 18.24 -20.23 -9.04
N ALA A 104 18.85 -20.62 -7.93
CA ALA A 104 18.14 -21.29 -6.84
C ALA A 104 17.07 -20.39 -6.20
N LEU A 105 17.33 -19.09 -6.06
CA LEU A 105 16.35 -18.12 -5.60
C LEU A 105 15.17 -17.98 -6.57
N LYS A 106 15.40 -18.10 -7.90
CA LYS A 106 14.30 -18.09 -8.89
C LYS A 106 13.40 -19.33 -8.79
N GLU A 107 13.90 -20.44 -8.28
CA GLU A 107 13.13 -21.66 -8.08
C GLU A 107 12.28 -21.65 -6.79
N LEU A 108 12.49 -20.68 -5.90
CA LEU A 108 11.68 -20.55 -4.69
C LEU A 108 10.21 -20.29 -5.01
N LYS A 109 9.35 -20.87 -4.19
CA LYS A 109 7.90 -20.67 -4.32
C LYS A 109 7.55 -19.18 -4.28
N ASN A 110 6.70 -18.74 -5.19
CA ASN A 110 6.22 -17.36 -5.32
C ASN A 110 7.26 -16.35 -5.87
N VAL A 111 8.46 -16.76 -6.22
CA VAL A 111 9.43 -15.90 -6.90
C VAL A 111 9.18 -15.98 -8.40
N TYR A 112 9.17 -14.82 -9.07
CA TYR A 112 8.99 -14.71 -10.52
C TYR A 112 10.25 -14.33 -11.24
N ASP A 113 11.04 -13.47 -10.61
CA ASP A 113 12.30 -13.04 -11.19
C ASP A 113 13.29 -12.59 -10.11
N VAL A 114 14.56 -12.74 -10.39
CA VAL A 114 15.67 -12.33 -9.54
C VAL A 114 16.70 -11.65 -10.41
N THR A 115 17.08 -10.43 -10.07
CA THR A 115 18.14 -9.68 -10.73
C THR A 115 19.18 -9.23 -9.71
N TYR A 116 20.45 -9.20 -10.10
CA TYR A 116 21.54 -8.73 -9.27
C TYR A 116 22.36 -7.71 -10.04
N GLU A 117 22.37 -6.47 -9.54
CA GLU A 117 23.10 -5.36 -10.14
C GLU A 117 23.61 -4.41 -9.04
N ASN A 118 24.84 -3.93 -9.17
CA ASN A 118 25.43 -2.94 -8.27
C ASN A 118 25.31 -3.30 -6.78
N HIS A 119 25.61 -4.54 -6.42
CA HIS A 119 25.49 -5.07 -5.06
C HIS A 119 24.06 -5.05 -4.49
N LYS A 120 23.06 -4.97 -5.34
CA LYS A 120 21.64 -5.02 -4.99
C LYS A 120 20.98 -6.22 -5.66
N LEU A 121 20.49 -7.13 -4.83
CA LEU A 121 19.65 -8.24 -5.25
C LEU A 121 18.19 -7.77 -5.22
N THR A 122 17.51 -7.85 -6.35
CA THR A 122 16.09 -7.49 -6.47
C THR A 122 15.29 -8.72 -6.84
N ILE A 123 14.31 -9.07 -6.02
CA ILE A 123 13.48 -10.27 -6.15
C ILE A 123 12.03 -9.84 -6.31
N LEU A 124 11.41 -10.26 -7.41
CA LEU A 124 9.98 -10.07 -7.66
C LEU A 124 9.20 -11.30 -7.18
N CYS A 125 8.28 -11.08 -6.23
CA CYS A 125 7.47 -12.13 -5.65
C CYS A 125 5.98 -11.91 -5.93
N SER A 126 5.19 -12.99 -6.02
CA SER A 126 3.73 -12.86 -5.96
C SER A 126 3.31 -12.26 -4.62
N ASN A 127 2.17 -11.55 -4.63
CA ASN A 127 1.57 -11.07 -3.40
C ASN A 127 1.24 -12.28 -2.50
N GLY A 128 2.04 -12.52 -1.49
CA GLY A 128 1.94 -13.69 -0.63
C GLY A 128 2.47 -13.42 0.76
N LYS A 129 2.04 -14.25 1.71
CA LYS A 129 2.56 -14.18 3.07
C LYS A 129 3.90 -14.92 3.12
N HIS A 130 4.88 -14.32 3.82
CA HIS A 130 6.17 -14.95 4.16
C HIS A 130 7.22 -15.07 3.03
N ASN A 131 7.07 -14.40 1.88
CA ASN A 131 8.10 -14.43 0.84
C ASN A 131 9.47 -13.99 1.38
N LEU A 132 9.51 -12.88 2.11
CA LEU A 132 10.73 -12.35 2.72
C LEU A 132 11.39 -13.38 3.64
N ILE A 133 10.60 -14.08 4.47
CA ILE A 133 11.13 -15.09 5.41
C ILE A 133 11.83 -16.20 4.63
N HIS A 134 11.20 -16.75 3.59
CA HIS A 134 11.80 -17.83 2.79
C HIS A 134 13.09 -17.42 2.10
N ILE A 135 13.14 -16.17 1.62
CA ILE A 135 14.35 -15.62 1.00
C ILE A 135 15.47 -15.46 2.04
N LEU A 136 15.16 -14.89 3.20
CA LEU A 136 16.16 -14.71 4.26
C LEU A 136 16.66 -16.05 4.81
N ASP A 137 15.80 -17.05 4.98
CA ASP A 137 16.17 -18.40 5.39
C ASP A 137 17.13 -19.04 4.37
N TYR A 138 16.86 -18.85 3.08
CA TYR A 138 17.78 -19.31 2.03
C TYR A 138 19.14 -18.66 2.15
N LEU A 139 19.22 -17.32 2.23
CA LEU A 139 20.48 -16.58 2.34
C LEU A 139 21.26 -16.99 3.59
N GLN A 140 20.57 -17.18 4.72
CA GLN A 140 21.18 -17.63 5.97
C GLN A 140 21.73 -19.05 5.87
N THR A 141 20.97 -19.97 5.28
CA THR A 141 21.40 -21.37 5.06
C THR A 141 22.67 -21.46 4.19
N LYS A 142 22.80 -20.55 3.24
CA LYS A 142 23.98 -20.44 2.37
C LYS A 142 25.13 -19.61 2.98
N ASN A 143 24.97 -19.12 4.22
CA ASN A 143 25.92 -18.22 4.90
C ASN A 143 26.26 -16.97 4.05
N LEU A 144 25.33 -16.48 3.26
CA LEU A 144 25.49 -15.26 2.49
C LEU A 144 25.28 -14.03 3.39
N SER A 145 26.30 -13.17 3.45
CA SER A 145 26.22 -11.94 4.24
C SER A 145 25.47 -10.87 3.45
N PHE A 146 24.44 -10.29 4.06
CA PHE A 146 23.64 -9.22 3.46
C PHE A 146 23.51 -8.03 4.39
N GLY A 147 23.26 -6.85 3.82
CA GLY A 147 23.08 -5.59 4.51
C GLY A 147 21.59 -5.24 4.68
N ARG A 148 21.19 -4.10 4.11
CA ARG A 148 19.81 -3.62 4.23
C ARG A 148 18.86 -4.45 3.40
N VAL A 149 17.66 -4.64 3.96
CA VAL A 149 16.56 -5.35 3.30
C VAL A 149 15.36 -4.43 3.23
N TYR A 150 14.77 -4.32 2.05
CA TYR A 150 13.55 -3.55 1.80
C TYR A 150 12.53 -4.49 1.15
N SER A 151 11.30 -4.45 1.63
CA SER A 151 10.16 -5.12 1.01
C SER A 151 9.11 -4.07 0.67
N GLU A 152 8.80 -3.93 -0.61
CA GLU A 152 7.80 -3.01 -1.12
C GLU A 152 6.59 -3.79 -1.60
N LEU A 153 5.50 -3.69 -0.86
CA LEU A 153 4.21 -4.22 -1.26
C LEU A 153 3.50 -3.24 -2.19
N PRO A 154 2.61 -3.71 -3.08
CA PRO A 154 1.76 -2.82 -3.86
C PRO A 154 0.97 -1.86 -2.98
N THR A 155 0.85 -0.63 -3.43
CA THR A 155 0.08 0.44 -2.77
C THR A 155 -1.27 0.64 -3.46
N LEU A 156 -2.21 1.34 -2.83
CA LEU A 156 -3.45 1.76 -3.50
C LEU A 156 -3.18 2.70 -4.67
N ASN A 157 -2.10 3.47 -4.61
CA ASN A 157 -1.68 4.30 -5.74
C ASN A 157 -1.34 3.43 -6.96
N ASP A 158 -0.63 2.32 -6.77
CA ASP A 158 -0.36 1.37 -7.85
C ASP A 158 -1.65 0.76 -8.43
N VAL A 159 -2.62 0.46 -7.57
CA VAL A 159 -3.94 -0.02 -8.00
C VAL A 159 -4.64 1.03 -8.87
N PHE A 160 -4.66 2.28 -8.41
CA PHE A 160 -5.29 3.37 -9.14
C PHE A 160 -4.62 3.59 -10.50
N LEU A 161 -3.28 3.63 -10.55
CA LEU A 161 -2.51 3.78 -11.79
C LEU A 161 -2.78 2.66 -12.79
N GLU A 162 -2.76 1.41 -12.34
CA GLU A 162 -2.99 0.27 -13.23
C GLU A 162 -4.42 0.25 -13.79
N MET A 163 -5.42 0.62 -12.98
CA MET A 163 -6.83 0.63 -13.39
C MET A 163 -7.20 1.82 -14.27
N THR A 164 -6.62 2.97 -14.03
CA THR A 164 -6.97 4.20 -14.76
C THR A 164 -6.01 4.53 -15.91
N GLY A 165 -4.79 3.99 -15.87
CA GLY A 165 -3.70 4.33 -16.79
C GLY A 165 -3.21 5.77 -16.63
N LYS A 166 -3.45 6.41 -15.48
CA LYS A 166 -3.13 7.82 -15.21
C LYS A 166 -2.47 7.98 -13.86
N GLU A 167 -1.45 8.82 -13.80
CA GLU A 167 -0.93 9.32 -12.53
C GLU A 167 -1.95 10.22 -11.83
N LEU A 168 -1.98 10.15 -10.51
CA LEU A 168 -2.73 11.09 -9.70
C LEU A 168 -2.21 12.50 -9.99
N ARG A 169 -3.11 13.44 -10.19
CA ARG A 169 -2.74 14.86 -10.33
C ARG A 169 -2.63 15.43 -8.92
N ASP A 170 -1.44 15.93 -8.62
CA ASP A 170 -1.20 16.79 -7.44
C ASP A 170 -2.01 18.09 -7.51
#